data_2e8140242eee332aa304c06d6a0f4859
#
_entry.id   2e8140242eee332aa304c06d6a0f4859
#
_cell.length_a   1.000
_cell.length_b   1.000
_cell.length_c   1.000
_cell.angle_alpha   90.00
_cell.angle_beta   90.00
_cell.angle_gamma   90.00
#
_symmetry.space_group_name_H-M   'P 1'
#
loop_
_entity.id
_entity.type
_entity.pdbx_description
1 polymer ?
#
loop_
_entity_poly.entity_id
_entity_poly.type
_entity_poly.pdbx_seq_one_letter_code
_entity_poly.pdbx_strand_id
1 'polypeptide(L)' 'MNKNEFLEELNRHLLILEDEEQQDILEEYSQHIDMKVESGLSEDEAIRDFGSVKELAAQI' A
#
# COMPACT_ATOMS: atom_id res chain seq x y z
N MET A 1 9.89 0.38 6.77
CA MET A 1 9.50 0.51 5.35
C MET A 1 8.87 1.88 5.13
N ASN A 2 9.31 2.60 4.12
CA ASN A 2 8.68 3.89 3.77
C ASN A 2 7.57 3.68 2.73
N LYS A 3 6.85 4.77 2.41
CA LYS A 3 5.73 4.72 1.48
C LYS A 3 6.14 4.16 0.11
N ASN A 4 7.25 4.63 -0.45
CA ASN A 4 7.70 4.19 -1.77
C ASN A 4 8.05 2.70 -1.77
N GLU A 5 8.75 2.24 -0.76
CA GLU A 5 9.09 0.82 -0.63
C GLU A 5 7.85 -0.05 -0.51
N PHE A 6 6.88 0.40 0.29
CA PHE A 6 5.62 -0.31 0.46
C PHE A 6 4.87 -0.44 -0.88
N LEU A 7 4.73 0.67 -1.60
CA LEU A 7 4.01 0.67 -2.87
C LEU A 7 4.70 -0.18 -3.93
N GLU A 8 6.04 -0.15 -3.98
CA GLU A 8 6.79 -1.00 -4.90
C GLU A 8 6.58 -2.48 -4.60
N GLU A 9 6.62 -2.84 -3.33
CA GLU A 9 6.42 -4.23 -2.94
C GLU A 9 4.99 -4.68 -3.19
N LEU A 10 4.01 -3.86 -2.86
CA LEU A 10 2.62 -4.14 -3.16
C LEU A 10 2.42 -4.32 -4.67
N ASN A 11 3.03 -3.46 -5.47
CA ASN A 11 2.94 -3.54 -6.92
C ASN A 11 3.42 -4.90 -7.46
N ARG A 12 4.48 -5.45 -6.90
CA ARG A 12 4.99 -6.77 -7.31
C ARG A 12 3.97 -7.87 -7.08
N HIS A 13 3.15 -7.76 -6.04
CA HIS A 13 2.11 -8.75 -5.74
C HIS A 13 0.86 -8.57 -6.61
N LEU A 14 0.75 -7.43 -7.30
CA LEU A 14 -0.43 -7.10 -8.10
C LEU A 14 -0.20 -7.29 -9.61
N LEU A 15 0.92 -7.87 -10.02
CA LEU A 15 1.27 -8.01 -11.44
C LEU A 15 0.30 -8.87 -12.23
N ILE A 16 -0.49 -9.70 -11.56
CA ILE A 16 -1.51 -10.54 -12.20
C ILE A 16 -2.75 -9.74 -12.63
N LEU A 17 -2.93 -8.56 -12.08
CA LEU A 17 -4.07 -7.70 -12.38
C LEU A 17 -3.81 -6.87 -13.63
N GLU A 18 -4.88 -6.38 -14.24
CA GLU A 18 -4.77 -5.41 -15.33
C GLU A 18 -4.19 -4.10 -14.80
N ASP A 19 -3.50 -3.36 -15.67
CA ASP A 19 -2.80 -2.13 -15.29
C ASP A 19 -3.71 -1.14 -14.57
N GLU A 20 -4.95 -0.96 -15.05
CA GLU A 20 -5.90 -0.03 -14.46
C GLU A 20 -6.27 -0.44 -13.04
N GLU A 21 -6.54 -1.72 -12.83
CA GLU A 21 -6.87 -2.24 -11.50
C GLU A 21 -5.69 -2.11 -10.56
N GLN A 22 -4.50 -2.39 -11.05
CA GLN A 22 -3.26 -2.26 -10.29
C GLN A 22 -3.04 -0.83 -9.84
N GLN A 23 -3.23 0.14 -10.74
CA GLN A 23 -3.09 1.56 -10.43
C GLN A 23 -4.11 2.01 -9.41
N ASP A 24 -5.35 1.58 -9.52
CA ASP A 24 -6.42 1.93 -8.59
C ASP A 24 -6.08 1.47 -7.17
N ILE A 25 -5.58 0.26 -7.02
CA ILE A 25 -5.21 -0.29 -5.72
C ILE A 25 -4.02 0.47 -5.11
N LEU A 26 -2.99 0.73 -5.91
CA LEU A 26 -1.82 1.47 -5.45
C LEU A 26 -2.21 2.88 -5.01
N GLU A 27 -3.08 3.54 -5.76
CA GLU A 27 -3.56 4.87 -5.44
C GLU A 27 -4.35 4.89 -4.15
N GLU A 28 -5.22 3.90 -3.94
CA GLU A 28 -6.00 3.77 -2.73
C GLU A 28 -5.11 3.66 -1.49
N TYR A 29 -4.13 2.76 -1.52
CA TYR A 29 -3.21 2.60 -0.39
C TYR A 29 -2.29 3.80 -0.21
N SER A 30 -1.90 4.46 -1.29
CA SER A 30 -1.15 5.70 -1.22
C SER A 30 -1.91 6.76 -0.43
N GLN A 31 -3.20 6.92 -0.72
CA GLN A 31 -4.06 7.87 -0.01
C GLN A 31 -4.25 7.49 1.45
N HIS A 32 -4.42 6.21 1.75
CA HIS A 32 -4.56 5.75 3.14
C HIS A 32 -3.32 6.05 3.97
N ILE A 33 -2.13 5.87 3.39
CA ILE A 33 -0.88 6.22 4.05
C ILE A 33 -0.83 7.73 4.32
N ASP A 34 -1.16 8.52 3.32
CA ASP A 34 -1.14 9.99 3.44
C ASP A 34 -2.09 10.46 4.55
N MET A 35 -3.28 9.89 4.65
CA MET A 35 -4.24 10.24 5.69
C MET A 35 -3.73 9.89 7.08
N LYS A 36 -3.09 8.74 7.24
CA LYS A 36 -2.52 8.33 8.53
C LYS A 36 -1.34 9.22 8.92
N VAL A 37 -0.52 9.61 7.96
CA VAL A 37 0.59 10.53 8.20
C VAL A 37 0.06 11.90 8.64
N GLU A 38 -1.00 12.39 8.00
CA GLU A 38 -1.64 13.64 8.40
C GLU A 38 -2.20 13.59 9.83
N SER A 39 -2.63 12.40 10.27
CA SER A 39 -3.16 12.23 11.62
C SER A 39 -2.05 12.13 12.69
N GLY A 40 -0.79 12.13 12.28
CA GLY A 40 0.35 12.16 13.20
C GLY A 40 1.22 10.92 13.21
N LEU A 41 0.92 9.91 12.39
CA LEU A 41 1.73 8.71 12.31
C LEU A 41 2.90 8.91 11.33
N SER A 42 3.99 8.16 11.53
CA SER A 42 5.04 8.08 10.52
C SER A 42 4.59 7.15 9.39
N GLU A 43 5.28 7.19 8.25
CA GLU A 43 5.00 6.28 7.15
C GLU A 43 5.13 4.83 7.59
N ASP A 44 6.18 4.52 8.34
CA ASP A 44 6.41 3.17 8.84
C ASP A 44 5.27 2.69 9.75
N GLU A 45 4.80 3.55 10.64
CA GLU A 45 3.67 3.24 11.53
C GLU A 45 2.38 3.03 10.74
N ALA A 46 2.13 3.89 9.75
CA ALA A 46 0.95 3.78 8.88
C ALA A 46 0.95 2.44 8.13
N ILE A 47 2.10 2.05 7.62
CA ILE A 47 2.26 0.81 6.86
C ILE A 47 2.08 -0.41 7.76
N ARG A 48 2.59 -0.36 8.98
CA ARG A 48 2.43 -1.46 9.94
C ARG A 48 0.97 -1.75 10.26
N ASP A 49 0.14 -0.71 10.27
CA ASP A 49 -1.29 -0.86 10.53
C ASP A 49 -2.00 -1.71 9.47
N PHE A 50 -1.46 -1.78 8.26
CA PHE A 50 -2.03 -2.59 7.20
C PHE A 50 -1.69 -4.08 7.32
N GLY A 51 -0.71 -4.44 8.13
CA GLY A 51 -0.18 -5.78 8.18
C GLY A 51 0.88 -6.01 7.10
N SER A 52 1.09 -7.25 6.69
CA SER A 52 2.08 -7.54 5.67
C SER A 52 1.53 -7.31 4.26
N VAL A 53 2.41 -6.95 3.33
CA VAL A 53 2.04 -6.77 1.92
C VAL A 53 1.47 -8.07 1.35
N LYS A 54 2.04 -9.20 1.72
CA LYS A 54 1.58 -10.51 1.25
C LYS A 54 0.13 -10.77 1.67
N GLU A 55 -0.22 -10.44 2.91
CA GLU A 55 -1.59 -10.61 3.41
C GLU A 55 -2.56 -9.67 2.71
N LEU A 56 -2.15 -8.42 2.48
CA LEU A 56 -2.98 -7.45 1.77
C LEU A 56 -3.27 -7.92 0.34
N ALA A 57 -2.25 -8.36 -0.37
CA ALA A 57 -2.39 -8.82 -1.73
C ALA A 57 -3.29 -10.05 -1.83
N ALA A 58 -3.28 -10.90 -0.83
CA ALA A 58 -4.11 -12.10 -0.79
C ALA A 58 -5.60 -11.79 -0.66
N GLN A 59 -5.95 -10.59 -0.18
CA GLN A 59 -7.34 -10.16 -0.04
C GLN A 59 -7.90 -9.53 -1.30
N ILE A 60 -7.05 -9.22 -2.23
CA ILE A 60 -7.40 -8.60 -3.49
C ILE A 60 -7.57 -9.66 -4.57
#